data_9f2ef32f8767286dab465c6a0458aa71
#
_entry.id   9f2ef32f8767286dab465c6a0458aa71
#
_cell.length_a   1.000
_cell.length_b   1.000
_cell.length_c   1.000
_cell.angle_alpha   90.00
_cell.angle_beta   90.00
_cell.angle_gamma   90.00
#
_symmetry.space_group_name_H-M   'P 1'
#
loop_
_entity.id
_entity.type
_entity.pdbx_description
1 polymer ?
#
loop_
_entity_poly.entity_id
_entity_poly.type
_entity_poly.pdbx_seq_one_letter_code
_entity_poly.pdbx_strand_id
1 'polypeptide(L)'
;MNYKIFDNLKDLEKSYPKLSTELLQNFDMGEWINERLFIYDNIEEFAEYELREGWYAYRFNNTDYNGAPDPLAYINYKEFGEALKDSWDNSLYFESKTGKIIATDYGW
;
A
#
# COMPACT_ATOMS: atom_id res chain seq x y z
N MET A 1 6.59 3.86 -9.33
CA MET A 1 5.57 3.56 -8.31
C MET A 1 5.56 4.64 -7.26
N ASN A 2 4.36 5.06 -6.88
CA ASN A 2 4.18 6.21 -5.99
C ASN A 2 3.71 5.74 -4.61
N TYR A 3 4.65 5.56 -3.72
CA TYR A 3 4.34 5.35 -2.32
C TYR A 3 5.27 6.18 -1.46
N LYS A 4 4.85 6.44 -0.23
CA LYS A 4 5.62 7.22 0.74
C LYS A 4 5.70 6.45 2.03
N ILE A 5 6.81 6.63 2.74
CA ILE A 5 7.05 6.01 4.04
C ILE A 5 7.16 7.12 5.08
N PHE A 6 6.39 6.98 6.16
CA PHE A 6 6.47 7.87 7.31
C PHE A 6 6.95 7.08 8.52
N ASP A 7 7.83 7.67 9.31
CA ASP A 7 8.43 6.98 10.46
C ASP A 7 7.41 6.69 11.56
N ASN A 8 6.35 7.49 11.63
CA ASN A 8 5.30 7.34 12.64
C ASN A 8 4.08 8.17 12.24
N LEU A 9 3.00 8.05 13.01
CA LEU A 9 1.76 8.77 12.75
C LEU A 9 1.94 10.29 12.81
N LYS A 10 2.78 10.76 13.71
CA LYS A 10 3.04 12.20 13.88
C LYS A 10 3.65 12.79 12.61
N ASP A 11 4.57 12.08 11.96
CA ASP A 11 5.15 12.51 10.70
C ASP A 11 4.13 12.48 9.57
N LEU A 12 3.29 11.46 9.53
CA LEU A 12 2.21 11.37 8.55
C LEU A 12 1.24 12.54 8.69
N GLU A 13 0.90 12.92 9.92
CA GLU A 13 -0.04 14.01 10.20
C GLU A 13 0.43 15.33 9.60
N LYS A 14 1.73 15.57 9.53
CA LYS A 14 2.27 16.81 8.97
C LYS A 14 1.93 16.95 7.48
N SER A 15 1.88 15.85 6.75
CA SER A 15 1.59 15.83 5.30
C SER A 15 0.13 15.51 5.00
N TYR A 16 -0.50 14.70 5.83
CA TYR A 16 -1.86 14.20 5.62
C TYR A 16 -2.68 14.25 6.92
N PRO A 17 -3.01 15.47 7.40
CA PRO A 17 -3.71 15.60 8.67
C PRO A 17 -5.09 14.94 8.69
N LYS A 18 -5.83 14.99 7.58
CA LYS A 18 -7.14 14.35 7.49
C LYS A 18 -7.03 12.82 7.50
N LEU A 19 -6.00 12.28 6.87
CA LEU A 19 -5.75 10.85 6.88
C LEU A 19 -5.39 10.37 8.28
N SER A 20 -4.55 11.12 8.99
CA SER A 20 -4.22 10.83 10.39
C SER A 20 -5.48 10.76 11.25
N THR A 21 -6.38 11.73 11.09
CA THR A 21 -7.65 11.74 11.82
C THR A 21 -8.49 10.50 11.47
N GLU A 22 -8.56 10.14 10.20
CA GLU A 22 -9.31 8.96 9.76
C GLU A 22 -8.76 7.68 10.40
N LEU A 23 -7.44 7.52 10.43
CA LEU A 23 -6.81 6.35 11.05
C LEU A 23 -7.15 6.27 12.54
N LEU A 24 -7.09 7.39 13.24
CA LEU A 24 -7.42 7.43 14.68
C LEU A 24 -8.91 7.18 14.94
N GLN A 25 -9.78 7.44 13.98
CA GLN A 25 -11.21 7.13 14.10
C GLN A 25 -11.51 5.65 13.87
N ASN A 26 -10.66 4.95 13.12
CA ASN A 26 -10.89 3.57 12.72
C ASN A 26 -10.12 2.56 13.58
N PHE A 27 -9.03 2.99 14.21
CA PHE A 27 -8.17 2.10 14.99
C PHE A 27 -7.90 2.71 16.37
N ASP A 28 -7.92 1.86 17.39
CA ASP A 28 -7.57 2.27 18.74
C ASP A 28 -6.10 2.69 18.79
N MET A 29 -5.77 3.61 19.68
CA MET A 29 -4.38 3.99 19.90
C MET A 29 -3.60 2.78 20.41
N GLY A 30 -2.41 2.56 19.84
CA GLY A 30 -1.56 1.44 20.18
C GLY A 30 -0.17 1.68 19.62
N GLU A 31 0.65 0.65 19.58
CA GLU A 31 2.04 0.75 19.12
C GLU A 31 2.16 1.18 17.66
N TRP A 32 1.12 0.96 16.86
CA TRP A 32 1.15 1.32 15.43
C TRP A 32 1.40 2.82 15.21
N ILE A 33 1.04 3.67 16.16
CA ILE A 33 1.26 5.12 16.02
C ILE A 33 2.75 5.47 16.05
N ASN A 34 3.59 4.60 16.61
CA ASN A 34 5.04 4.76 16.69
C ASN A 34 5.78 3.98 15.61
N GLU A 35 5.07 3.21 14.78
CA GLU A 35 5.64 2.38 13.75
C GLU A 35 5.59 3.05 12.39
N ARG A 36 6.37 2.54 11.43
CA ARG A 36 6.36 3.06 10.07
C ARG A 36 5.00 2.86 9.43
N LEU A 37 4.59 3.85 8.65
CA LEU A 37 3.36 3.83 7.87
C LEU A 37 3.69 4.02 6.40
N PHE A 38 3.15 3.15 5.56
CA PHE A 38 3.35 3.18 4.12
C PHE A 38 2.07 3.68 3.47
N ILE A 39 2.17 4.69 2.60
CA ILE A 39 1.02 5.29 1.94
C ILE A 39 1.17 5.11 0.44
N TYR A 40 0.18 4.44 -0.17
CA TYR A 40 0.06 4.31 -1.63
C TYR A 40 -1.07 5.23 -2.09
N ASP A 41 -0.88 5.91 -3.22
CA ASP A 41 -1.84 6.92 -3.66
C ASP A 41 -3.22 6.34 -3.99
N ASN A 42 -3.26 5.09 -4.47
CA ASN A 42 -4.50 4.42 -4.84
C ASN A 42 -4.27 2.91 -4.90
N ILE A 43 -5.35 2.17 -5.18
CA ILE A 43 -5.28 0.70 -5.23
C ILE A 43 -4.41 0.20 -6.39
N GLU A 44 -4.36 0.92 -7.51
CA GLU A 44 -3.54 0.55 -8.67
C GLU A 44 -2.05 0.64 -8.33
N GLU A 45 -1.64 1.70 -7.66
CA GLU A 45 -0.24 1.88 -7.23
C GLU A 45 0.16 0.82 -6.21
N PHE A 46 -0.74 0.49 -5.30
CA PHE A 46 -0.52 -0.60 -4.34
C PHE A 46 -0.34 -1.94 -5.06
N ALA A 47 -1.22 -2.25 -6.01
CA ALA A 47 -1.15 -3.50 -6.76
C ALA A 47 0.15 -3.61 -7.56
N GLU A 48 0.56 -2.53 -8.21
CA GLU A 48 1.82 -2.51 -8.97
C GLU A 48 3.02 -2.74 -8.05
N TYR A 49 3.03 -2.09 -6.88
CA TYR A 49 4.09 -2.31 -5.89
C TYR A 49 4.19 -3.78 -5.48
N GLU A 50 3.06 -4.42 -5.18
CA GLU A 50 3.06 -5.81 -4.74
C GLU A 50 3.57 -6.76 -5.82
N LEU A 51 3.30 -6.47 -7.10
CA LEU A 51 3.82 -7.26 -8.21
C LEU A 51 5.31 -7.07 -8.41
N ARG A 52 5.81 -5.84 -8.32
CA ARG A 52 7.19 -5.51 -8.69
C ARG A 52 8.16 -5.56 -7.51
N GLU A 53 7.71 -5.25 -6.30
CA GLU A 53 8.59 -5.11 -5.13
C GLU A 53 8.08 -5.80 -3.88
N GLY A 54 6.82 -6.21 -3.84
CA GLY A 54 6.17 -6.80 -2.67
C GLY A 54 6.03 -8.31 -2.75
N TRP A 55 4.79 -8.79 -2.54
CA TRP A 55 4.49 -10.22 -2.40
C TRP A 55 4.91 -11.06 -3.60
N TYR A 56 4.87 -10.49 -4.79
CA TYR A 56 5.14 -11.20 -6.05
C TYR A 56 6.51 -10.90 -6.62
N ALA A 57 7.32 -10.07 -5.97
CA ALA A 57 8.61 -9.63 -6.51
C ALA A 57 9.53 -10.80 -6.83
N TYR A 58 9.49 -11.85 -6.01
CA TYR A 58 10.30 -13.04 -6.22
C TYR A 58 10.05 -13.69 -7.59
N ARG A 59 8.81 -13.60 -8.10
CA ARG A 59 8.42 -14.23 -9.36
C ARG A 59 8.48 -13.28 -10.55
N PHE A 60 8.37 -11.99 -10.33
CA PHE A 60 8.22 -10.99 -11.40
C PHE A 60 9.30 -9.92 -11.35
N ASN A 61 10.46 -10.24 -10.76
CA ASN A 61 11.55 -9.27 -10.66
C ASN A 61 12.40 -9.16 -11.93
N ASN A 62 12.23 -10.05 -12.88
CA ASN A 62 12.93 -10.00 -14.16
C ASN A 62 12.15 -9.13 -15.13
N THR A 63 12.82 -8.09 -15.68
CA THR A 63 12.21 -7.16 -16.64
C THR A 63 12.75 -7.36 -18.06
N ASP A 64 13.68 -8.29 -18.24
CA ASP A 64 14.25 -8.60 -19.55
C ASP A 64 13.59 -9.85 -20.14
N TYR A 65 12.80 -9.65 -21.17
CA TYR A 65 12.07 -10.72 -21.85
C TYR A 65 12.56 -10.90 -23.30
N ASN A 66 13.84 -10.70 -23.55
CA ASN A 66 14.48 -10.84 -24.87
C ASN A 66 13.85 -9.91 -25.91
N GLY A 67 13.48 -8.68 -25.49
CA GLY A 67 12.85 -7.70 -26.35
C GLY A 67 11.34 -7.82 -26.45
N ALA A 68 10.74 -8.85 -25.87
CA ALA A 68 9.28 -8.95 -25.79
C ALA A 68 8.72 -7.96 -24.75
N PRO A 69 7.46 -7.55 -24.89
CA PRO A 69 6.85 -6.63 -23.91
C PRO A 69 6.81 -7.21 -22.52
N ASP A 70 6.96 -6.32 -21.51
CA ASP A 70 6.78 -6.66 -20.10
C ASP A 70 5.29 -6.95 -19.86
N PRO A 71 4.91 -8.19 -19.48
CA PRO A 71 3.49 -8.51 -19.27
C PRO A 71 2.86 -7.71 -18.14
N LEU A 72 3.63 -7.22 -17.19
CA LEU A 72 3.10 -6.40 -16.09
C LEU A 72 2.56 -5.05 -16.56
N ALA A 73 2.99 -4.59 -17.75
CA ALA A 73 2.48 -3.35 -18.33
C ALA A 73 1.03 -3.48 -18.85
N TYR A 74 0.53 -4.71 -18.97
CA TYR A 74 -0.79 -5.00 -19.55
C TYR A 74 -1.80 -5.51 -18.53
N ILE A 75 -1.45 -5.49 -17.25
CA ILE A 75 -2.34 -5.95 -16.17
C ILE A 75 -3.33 -4.84 -15.84
N ASN A 76 -4.58 -5.23 -15.62
CA ASN A 76 -5.57 -4.34 -15.03
C ASN A 76 -5.30 -4.22 -13.54
N TYR A 77 -4.55 -3.20 -13.15
CA TYR A 77 -4.12 -3.02 -11.76
C TYR A 77 -5.28 -2.71 -10.83
N LYS A 78 -6.35 -2.11 -11.34
CA LYS A 78 -7.53 -1.85 -10.51
C LYS A 78 -8.21 -3.15 -10.10
N GLU A 79 -8.48 -4.03 -11.07
CA GLU A 79 -9.08 -5.34 -10.77
C GLU A 79 -8.18 -6.17 -9.88
N PHE A 80 -6.87 -6.19 -10.19
CA PHE A 80 -5.91 -6.94 -9.38
C PHE A 80 -5.85 -6.39 -7.96
N GLY A 81 -5.83 -5.06 -7.81
CA GLY A 81 -5.83 -4.40 -6.51
C GLY A 81 -7.07 -4.72 -5.69
N GLU A 82 -8.24 -4.73 -6.31
CA GLU A 82 -9.47 -5.10 -5.61
C GLU A 82 -9.43 -6.56 -5.13
N ALA A 83 -8.85 -7.45 -5.93
CA ALA A 83 -8.68 -8.85 -5.53
C ALA A 83 -7.70 -8.97 -4.35
N LEU A 84 -6.61 -8.20 -4.35
CA LEU A 84 -5.68 -8.16 -3.23
C LEU A 84 -6.37 -7.66 -1.97
N LYS A 85 -7.18 -6.61 -2.09
CA LYS A 85 -7.93 -6.05 -0.97
C LYS A 85 -8.89 -7.07 -0.36
N ASP A 86 -9.55 -7.88 -1.20
CA ASP A 86 -10.48 -8.91 -0.73
C ASP A 86 -9.79 -9.99 0.10
N SER A 87 -8.49 -10.16 -0.06
CA SER A 87 -7.72 -11.22 0.60
C SER A 87 -6.66 -10.70 1.58
N TRP A 88 -6.46 -9.39 1.67
CA TRP A 88 -5.40 -8.87 2.53
C TRP A 88 -5.74 -8.97 4.01
N ASP A 89 -4.72 -8.82 4.86
CA ASP A 89 -4.87 -8.84 6.31
C ASP A 89 -5.31 -7.45 6.79
N ASN A 90 -6.54 -7.33 7.25
CA ASN A 90 -7.10 -6.06 7.73
C ASN A 90 -6.37 -5.51 8.97
N SER A 91 -5.56 -6.32 9.64
CA SER A 91 -4.74 -5.83 10.74
C SER A 91 -3.49 -5.09 10.26
N LEU A 92 -3.16 -5.19 8.95
CA LEU A 92 -1.97 -4.59 8.37
C LEU A 92 -2.27 -3.54 7.30
N TYR A 93 -3.43 -3.59 6.69
CA TYR A 93 -3.80 -2.74 5.55
C TYR A 93 -5.13 -2.04 5.77
N PHE A 94 -5.25 -0.84 5.23
CA PHE A 94 -6.47 -0.04 5.33
C PHE A 94 -6.65 0.80 4.07
N GLU A 95 -7.87 0.85 3.55
CA GLU A 95 -8.20 1.76 2.45
C GLU A 95 -8.98 2.95 3.01
N SER A 96 -8.46 4.15 2.77
CA SER A 96 -9.11 5.38 3.21
C SER A 96 -10.33 5.72 2.35
N LYS A 97 -11.16 6.64 2.84
CA LYS A 97 -12.31 7.15 2.09
C LYS A 97 -11.92 7.81 0.78
N THR A 98 -10.69 8.31 0.68
CA THR A 98 -10.17 8.96 -0.53
C THR A 98 -9.46 7.97 -1.46
N GLY A 99 -9.46 6.69 -1.13
CA GLY A 99 -8.85 5.65 -1.95
C GLY A 99 -7.38 5.41 -1.71
N LYS A 100 -6.76 6.10 -0.76
CA LYS A 100 -5.36 5.83 -0.39
C LYS A 100 -5.28 4.52 0.37
N ILE A 101 -4.19 3.78 0.14
CA ILE A 101 -3.94 2.54 0.86
C ILE A 101 -2.85 2.81 1.90
N ILE A 102 -3.09 2.40 3.13
CA ILE A 102 -2.14 2.56 4.24
C ILE A 102 -1.77 1.19 4.78
N ALA A 103 -0.48 0.97 4.97
CA ALA A 103 0.03 -0.28 5.52
C ALA A 103 0.89 0.00 6.75
N THR A 104 0.87 -0.94 7.69
CA THR A 104 1.72 -0.93 8.88
C THR A 104 2.50 -2.25 8.96
N ASP A 105 3.68 -2.21 9.59
CA ASP A 105 4.56 -3.40 9.68
C ASP A 105 4.04 -4.47 10.65
N TYR A 106 3.43 -4.06 11.75
CA TYR A 106 3.14 -4.97 12.88
C TYR A 106 1.67 -5.00 13.30
N GLY A 107 0.82 -4.30 12.56
CA GLY A 107 -0.62 -4.28 12.82
C GLY A 107 -1.09 -3.07 13.61
N TRP A 108 -2.35 -2.80 13.41
CA TRP A 108 -3.04 -1.71 14.12
C TRP A 108 -3.27 -2.03 15.58
#